data_0fb37579bb9749a8ed152247f83e259c
#
_entry.id   0fb37579bb9749a8ed152247f83e259c
#
_cell.length_a   1.000
_cell.length_b   1.000
_cell.length_c   1.000
_cell.angle_alpha   90.00
_cell.angle_beta   90.00
_cell.angle_gamma   90.00
#
_symmetry.space_group_name_H-M   'P 1'
#
loop_
_entity.id
_entity.type
_entity.pdbx_description
1 polymer ?
#
loop_
_entity_poly.entity_id
_entity_poly.type
_entity_poly.pdbx_seq_one_letter_code
_entity_poly.pdbx_strand_id
1 'polypeptide(L)'
;MNETRDLAKFIAEVKYSDINNKVLAKAKDLILDQIGCQLAFASLPWSKLIFQYIQDKHGNKEDSMVTCYGLKTIVEDAVFANASFGHGFEMDDDEAHTLSHPGVVVIPAALAMGEATKVTGKEFLIAVVVGYDTMLRVGMAARSMVNRSFHSTAVSGPFGAAAATGKILRLNKDIMLNALSIAASEAGGISEYAVSGGSVKRLHAGFAAQSGVKAAILAKLGVTGPIAALEGKKGILQAFANEYFPEELTKDLGREFRILWTGHKPYCCCQAQHSTIDTVISILTEYPFNSEEIDEIIAEQMPRDIRAIGNVIQPDDIVSAQFSGRFGIALRLIKGSNGFKDYNLENIHDNELLKLAKKVRYVPDLEMEKMPPGAAPTRLAIKLNTGEVYTKRIDYARGTPENPMTHQEIEGKFRGLASTALPDNQIEEIINTVKDLENLNNLQALTRLLVSR
;
A
#
# COMPACT_ATOMS: atom_id res chain seq x y z
N MET A 1 -7.82 -16.71 25.04
CA MET A 1 -9.01 -16.20 24.31
C MET A 1 -9.40 -14.83 24.85
N ASN A 2 -8.48 -13.86 24.67
CA ASN A 2 -8.68 -12.45 25.02
C ASN A 2 -7.94 -11.53 24.02
N GLU A 3 -7.56 -12.07 22.88
CA GLU A 3 -6.67 -11.40 21.91
C GLU A 3 -7.28 -10.11 21.41
N THR A 4 -8.60 -10.09 21.09
CA THR A 4 -9.32 -8.85 20.71
C THR A 4 -9.24 -7.81 21.83
N ARG A 5 -9.41 -8.22 23.08
CA ARG A 5 -9.39 -7.34 24.26
C ARG A 5 -7.99 -6.78 24.51
N ASP A 6 -6.96 -7.63 24.44
CA ASP A 6 -5.58 -7.24 24.69
C ASP A 6 -5.08 -6.29 23.60
N LEU A 7 -5.43 -6.54 22.33
CA LEU A 7 -5.15 -5.63 21.21
C LEU A 7 -5.85 -4.28 21.42
N ALA A 8 -7.14 -4.28 21.75
CA ALA A 8 -7.90 -3.04 22.01
C ALA A 8 -7.31 -2.24 23.18
N LYS A 9 -6.89 -2.92 24.25
CA LYS A 9 -6.21 -2.29 25.40
C LYS A 9 -4.90 -1.64 24.96
N PHE A 10 -4.06 -2.35 24.22
CA PHE A 10 -2.80 -1.82 23.69
C PHE A 10 -3.04 -0.55 22.84
N ILE A 11 -3.94 -0.59 21.88
CA ILE A 11 -4.27 0.56 21.02
C ILE A 11 -4.68 1.78 21.87
N ALA A 12 -5.55 1.56 22.85
CA ALA A 12 -6.03 2.64 23.71
C ALA A 12 -4.91 3.26 24.57
N GLU A 13 -4.03 2.43 25.16
CA GLU A 13 -3.07 2.83 26.20
C GLU A 13 -1.70 3.27 25.67
N VAL A 14 -1.23 2.81 24.50
CA VAL A 14 0.08 3.17 23.91
C VAL A 14 0.22 4.68 23.74
N LYS A 15 1.40 5.23 24.11
CA LYS A 15 1.72 6.66 24.07
C LYS A 15 2.83 6.95 23.06
N TYR A 16 2.97 8.20 22.68
CA TYR A 16 4.06 8.65 21.79
C TYR A 16 5.45 8.30 22.34
N SER A 17 5.63 8.38 23.66
CA SER A 17 6.88 8.02 24.36
C SER A 17 7.25 6.55 24.26
N ASP A 18 6.30 5.68 23.94
CA ASP A 18 6.50 4.23 23.86
C ASP A 18 6.98 3.80 22.46
N ILE A 19 6.98 4.75 21.51
CA ILE A 19 7.35 4.52 20.12
C ILE A 19 8.78 5.01 19.88
N ASN A 20 9.67 4.13 19.43
CA ASN A 20 11.05 4.49 19.15
C ASN A 20 11.22 5.30 17.86
N ASN A 21 12.34 6.00 17.73
CA ASN A 21 12.63 6.89 16.61
C ASN A 21 12.64 6.18 15.24
N LYS A 22 13.04 4.89 15.17
CA LYS A 22 13.03 4.12 13.93
C LYS A 22 11.60 3.92 13.41
N VAL A 23 10.66 3.63 14.30
CA VAL A 23 9.24 3.48 13.97
C VAL A 23 8.63 4.83 13.55
N LEU A 24 8.96 5.93 14.26
CA LEU A 24 8.49 7.28 13.91
C LEU A 24 9.02 7.73 12.54
N ALA A 25 10.30 7.49 12.25
CA ALA A 25 10.89 7.80 10.94
C ALA A 25 10.19 7.01 9.83
N LYS A 26 9.98 5.70 10.03
CA LYS A 26 9.25 4.86 9.07
C LYS A 26 7.82 5.34 8.85
N ALA A 27 7.12 5.76 9.90
CA ALA A 27 5.77 6.30 9.78
C ALA A 27 5.74 7.59 8.93
N LYS A 28 6.72 8.50 9.10
CA LYS A 28 6.84 9.72 8.29
C LYS A 28 7.09 9.40 6.81
N ASP A 29 7.98 8.45 6.52
CA ASP A 29 8.27 8.00 5.17
C ASP A 29 7.02 7.43 4.47
N LEU A 30 6.26 6.58 5.17
CA LEU A 30 5.02 6.00 4.67
C LEU A 30 3.92 7.06 4.48
N ILE A 31 3.82 8.04 5.38
CA ILE A 31 2.88 9.17 5.24
C ILE A 31 3.20 9.98 3.99
N LEU A 32 4.47 10.32 3.78
CA LEU A 32 4.91 11.07 2.60
C LEU A 32 4.62 10.30 1.30
N ASP A 33 4.96 9.02 1.28
CA ASP A 33 4.71 8.11 0.16
C ASP A 33 3.22 8.04 -0.21
N GLN A 34 2.38 7.80 0.78
CA GLN A 34 0.94 7.67 0.57
C GLN A 34 0.28 8.99 0.14
N ILE A 35 0.71 10.14 0.66
CA ILE A 35 0.24 11.45 0.20
C ILE A 35 0.61 11.66 -1.27
N GLY A 36 1.83 11.29 -1.66
CA GLY A 36 2.26 11.33 -3.07
C GLY A 36 1.36 10.51 -3.98
N CYS A 37 1.01 9.29 -3.57
CA CYS A 37 0.08 8.44 -4.31
C CYS A 37 -1.32 9.07 -4.41
N GLN A 38 -1.87 9.62 -3.32
CA GLN A 38 -3.17 10.29 -3.35
C GLN A 38 -3.19 11.46 -4.35
N LEU A 39 -2.18 12.32 -4.32
CA LEU A 39 -2.07 13.48 -5.20
C LEU A 39 -1.95 13.08 -6.67
N ALA A 40 -1.05 12.15 -6.99
CA ALA A 40 -0.80 11.73 -8.36
C ALA A 40 -2.01 11.02 -8.97
N PHE A 41 -2.70 10.19 -8.20
CA PHE A 41 -3.73 9.30 -8.74
C PHE A 41 -5.14 9.88 -8.66
N ALA A 42 -5.35 11.03 -7.99
CA ALA A 42 -6.65 11.72 -7.94
C ALA A 42 -7.19 12.06 -9.33
N SER A 43 -6.33 12.37 -10.30
CA SER A 43 -6.72 12.75 -11.66
C SER A 43 -7.01 11.59 -12.61
N LEU A 44 -6.79 10.33 -12.17
CA LEU A 44 -7.03 9.14 -13.00
C LEU A 44 -8.52 8.96 -13.33
N PRO A 45 -8.87 8.32 -14.47
CA PRO A 45 -10.26 8.19 -14.89
C PRO A 45 -11.21 7.62 -13.82
N TRP A 46 -10.80 6.53 -13.17
CA TRP A 46 -11.59 5.91 -12.10
C TRP A 46 -11.68 6.77 -10.84
N SER A 47 -10.63 7.54 -10.52
CA SER A 47 -10.64 8.46 -9.38
C SER A 47 -11.58 9.65 -9.60
N LYS A 48 -11.69 10.13 -10.84
CA LYS A 48 -12.68 11.16 -11.21
C LYS A 48 -14.11 10.69 -11.02
N LEU A 49 -14.40 9.41 -11.34
CA LEU A 49 -15.72 8.83 -11.09
C LEU A 49 -16.03 8.73 -9.59
N ILE A 50 -15.04 8.39 -8.77
CA ILE A 50 -15.18 8.38 -7.31
C ILE A 50 -15.41 9.79 -6.80
N PHE A 51 -14.66 10.79 -7.27
CA PHE A 51 -14.85 12.18 -6.90
C PHE A 51 -16.25 12.68 -7.27
N GLN A 52 -16.72 12.39 -8.48
CA GLN A 52 -18.07 12.72 -8.92
C GLN A 52 -19.13 12.11 -7.99
N TYR A 53 -19.00 10.81 -7.64
CA TYR A 53 -19.91 10.16 -6.70
C TYR A 53 -19.97 10.89 -5.34
N ILE A 54 -18.82 11.36 -4.81
CA ILE A 54 -18.79 12.14 -3.57
C ILE A 54 -19.42 13.52 -3.78
N GLN A 55 -19.13 14.18 -4.89
CA GLN A 55 -19.67 15.50 -5.21
C GLN A 55 -21.19 15.47 -5.34
N ASP A 56 -21.75 14.45 -5.97
CA ASP A 56 -23.20 14.29 -6.14
C ASP A 56 -23.93 14.05 -4.80
N LYS A 57 -23.24 13.50 -3.80
CA LYS A 57 -23.74 13.27 -2.44
C LYS A 57 -23.46 14.43 -1.48
N HIS A 58 -22.65 15.40 -1.91
CA HIS A 58 -22.14 16.43 -1.03
C HIS A 58 -23.26 17.17 -0.29
N GLY A 59 -23.14 17.16 1.05
CA GLY A 59 -24.04 17.87 1.97
C GLY A 59 -23.36 19.12 2.56
N ASN A 60 -23.97 19.69 3.60
CA ASN A 60 -23.50 20.92 4.23
C ASN A 60 -22.39 20.70 5.29
N LYS A 61 -21.87 19.47 5.47
CA LYS A 61 -20.79 19.20 6.42
C LYS A 61 -19.43 19.30 5.75
N GLU A 62 -18.52 20.02 6.38
CA GLU A 62 -17.17 20.32 5.91
C GLU A 62 -16.10 19.82 6.88
N ASP A 63 -16.21 18.54 7.28
CA ASP A 63 -15.36 17.96 8.32
C ASP A 63 -13.94 17.68 7.80
N SER A 64 -13.82 17.12 6.59
CA SER A 64 -12.56 16.66 6.02
C SER A 64 -12.49 16.84 4.52
N MET A 65 -11.28 17.01 4.02
CA MET A 65 -11.00 17.37 2.64
C MET A 65 -10.74 16.15 1.76
N VAL A 66 -11.28 16.19 0.54
CA VAL A 66 -10.88 15.30 -0.55
C VAL A 66 -9.58 15.85 -1.15
N THR A 67 -8.51 15.10 -1.01
CA THR A 67 -7.16 15.42 -1.48
C THR A 67 -7.17 15.81 -2.96
N CYS A 68 -6.37 16.79 -3.35
CA CYS A 68 -6.27 17.39 -4.67
C CYS A 68 -7.43 18.32 -5.04
N TYR A 69 -8.66 17.96 -4.71
CA TYR A 69 -9.88 18.71 -5.14
C TYR A 69 -10.29 19.84 -4.19
N GLY A 70 -9.86 19.81 -2.93
CA GLY A 70 -10.22 20.82 -1.94
C GLY A 70 -11.70 20.79 -1.49
N LEU A 71 -12.51 19.87 -2.01
CA LEU A 71 -13.89 19.65 -1.57
C LEU A 71 -13.88 19.11 -0.14
N LYS A 72 -14.60 19.77 0.77
CA LYS A 72 -14.82 19.30 2.13
C LYS A 72 -16.15 18.57 2.24
N THR A 73 -16.14 17.43 2.93
CA THR A 73 -17.32 16.58 3.12
C THR A 73 -17.27 15.89 4.48
N ILE A 74 -18.20 14.99 4.78
CA ILE A 74 -18.13 14.15 5.98
C ILE A 74 -16.85 13.28 5.95
N VAL A 75 -16.36 12.93 7.13
CA VAL A 75 -15.10 12.16 7.28
C VAL A 75 -15.12 10.88 6.46
N GLU A 76 -16.20 10.11 6.52
CA GLU A 76 -16.34 8.82 5.86
C GLU A 76 -16.23 8.92 4.33
N ASP A 77 -16.80 9.97 3.72
CA ASP A 77 -16.75 10.18 2.28
C ASP A 77 -15.38 10.69 1.81
N ALA A 78 -14.73 11.57 2.58
CA ALA A 78 -13.36 12.01 2.32
C ALA A 78 -12.37 10.82 2.40
N VAL A 79 -12.52 9.98 3.40
CA VAL A 79 -11.71 8.76 3.58
C VAL A 79 -11.90 7.80 2.42
N PHE A 80 -13.15 7.55 2.00
CA PHE A 80 -13.42 6.67 0.86
C PHE A 80 -12.73 7.15 -0.41
N ALA A 81 -12.81 8.44 -0.72
CA ALA A 81 -12.17 9.01 -1.90
C ALA A 81 -10.64 8.93 -1.80
N ASN A 82 -10.05 9.45 -0.71
CA ASN A 82 -8.61 9.56 -0.54
C ASN A 82 -7.90 8.19 -0.48
N ALA A 83 -8.51 7.19 0.16
CA ALA A 83 -8.00 5.82 0.20
C ALA A 83 -8.05 5.17 -1.19
N SER A 84 -9.15 5.37 -1.93
CA SER A 84 -9.28 4.86 -3.30
C SER A 84 -8.30 5.54 -4.26
N PHE A 85 -8.02 6.83 -4.10
CA PHE A 85 -7.01 7.53 -4.89
C PHE A 85 -5.63 6.96 -4.61
N GLY A 86 -5.24 6.82 -3.34
CA GLY A 86 -3.94 6.30 -2.95
C GLY A 86 -3.63 4.90 -3.48
N HIS A 87 -4.66 4.05 -3.65
CA HIS A 87 -4.56 2.71 -4.22
C HIS A 87 -4.72 2.69 -5.76
N GLY A 88 -4.59 3.84 -6.41
CA GLY A 88 -4.97 4.04 -7.80
C GLY A 88 -4.06 3.40 -8.85
N PHE A 89 -2.75 3.21 -8.59
CA PHE A 89 -1.80 2.93 -9.68
C PHE A 89 -0.59 2.07 -9.29
N GLU A 90 -0.73 1.03 -8.46
CA GLU A 90 0.31 0.04 -8.12
C GLU A 90 1.66 0.63 -7.66
N MET A 91 1.65 1.76 -6.92
CA MET A 91 2.85 2.42 -6.42
C MET A 91 2.79 2.75 -4.91
N ASP A 92 1.70 2.40 -4.27
CA ASP A 92 1.49 2.45 -2.84
C ASP A 92 2.35 1.40 -2.11
N ASP A 93 2.49 1.55 -0.81
CA ASP A 93 3.28 0.65 0.03
C ASP A 93 2.86 -0.82 -0.09
N ASP A 94 3.74 -1.73 0.33
CA ASP A 94 3.51 -3.17 0.27
C ASP A 94 4.03 -3.88 1.52
N GLU A 95 3.28 -4.87 2.00
CA GLU A 95 3.73 -5.74 3.08
C GLU A 95 3.58 -7.22 2.66
N ALA A 96 4.72 -7.85 2.50
CA ALA A 96 4.84 -9.14 1.83
C ALA A 96 4.38 -10.35 2.67
N HIS A 97 4.36 -10.26 4.01
CA HIS A 97 3.92 -11.37 4.87
C HIS A 97 2.40 -11.52 4.88
N THR A 98 1.68 -10.41 4.79
CA THR A 98 0.21 -10.36 4.77
C THR A 98 -0.37 -10.16 3.37
N LEU A 99 0.48 -9.86 2.39
CA LEU A 99 0.09 -9.50 1.02
C LEU A 99 -0.93 -8.34 1.01
N SER A 100 -0.61 -7.28 1.77
CA SER A 100 -1.51 -6.14 1.95
C SER A 100 -0.81 -4.80 1.74
N HIS A 101 -1.62 -3.76 1.58
CA HIS A 101 -1.21 -2.37 1.36
C HIS A 101 -1.78 -1.50 2.50
N PRO A 102 -1.06 -1.36 3.64
CA PRO A 102 -1.64 -0.72 4.82
C PRO A 102 -1.83 0.79 4.67
N GLY A 103 -0.91 1.47 3.99
CA GLY A 103 -0.90 2.93 3.86
C GLY A 103 -2.15 3.48 3.22
N VAL A 104 -2.67 2.80 2.20
CA VAL A 104 -3.86 3.23 1.46
C VAL A 104 -5.14 3.24 2.31
N VAL A 105 -5.13 2.53 3.44
CA VAL A 105 -6.26 2.44 4.37
C VAL A 105 -6.04 3.31 5.60
N VAL A 106 -4.89 3.13 6.26
CA VAL A 106 -4.62 3.71 7.58
C VAL A 106 -4.36 5.21 7.50
N ILE A 107 -3.56 5.66 6.53
CA ILE A 107 -3.17 7.07 6.43
C ILE A 107 -4.35 7.96 6.04
N PRO A 108 -5.18 7.65 5.03
CA PRO A 108 -6.38 8.43 4.73
C PRO A 108 -7.36 8.50 5.90
N ALA A 109 -7.57 7.38 6.63
CA ALA A 109 -8.44 7.34 7.80
C ALA A 109 -7.92 8.26 8.93
N ALA A 110 -6.61 8.19 9.22
CA ALA A 110 -5.97 9.03 10.22
C ALA A 110 -5.94 10.52 9.81
N LEU A 111 -5.63 10.83 8.55
CA LEU A 111 -5.61 12.20 8.03
C LEU A 111 -6.99 12.87 8.13
N ALA A 112 -8.03 12.21 7.63
CA ALA A 112 -9.36 12.79 7.59
C ALA A 112 -9.94 12.97 9.01
N MET A 113 -9.84 11.96 9.88
CA MET A 113 -10.29 12.11 11.25
C MET A 113 -9.44 13.11 12.03
N GLY A 114 -8.13 13.15 11.78
CA GLY A 114 -7.21 14.09 12.40
C GLY A 114 -7.49 15.55 11.96
N GLU A 115 -7.85 15.79 10.70
CA GLU A 115 -8.29 17.10 10.21
C GLU A 115 -9.57 17.54 10.90
N ALA A 116 -10.59 16.67 10.93
CA ALA A 116 -11.89 16.97 11.53
C ALA A 116 -11.78 17.27 13.03
N THR A 117 -10.88 16.60 13.73
CA THR A 117 -10.68 16.77 15.20
C THR A 117 -9.52 17.69 15.57
N LYS A 118 -8.79 18.23 14.59
CA LYS A 118 -7.67 19.18 14.75
C LYS A 118 -6.56 18.66 15.67
N VAL A 119 -6.23 17.37 15.54
CA VAL A 119 -5.18 16.74 16.38
C VAL A 119 -3.79 17.30 16.09
N THR A 120 -2.88 17.10 17.04
CA THR A 120 -1.46 17.39 16.88
C THR A 120 -0.78 16.35 15.97
N GLY A 121 0.39 16.69 15.42
CA GLY A 121 1.16 15.75 14.62
C GLY A 121 1.62 14.52 15.39
N LYS A 122 1.88 14.64 16.72
CA LYS A 122 2.17 13.48 17.59
C LYS A 122 0.99 12.53 17.69
N GLU A 123 -0.22 13.04 17.88
CA GLU A 123 -1.44 12.22 17.93
C GLU A 123 -1.70 11.53 16.59
N PHE A 124 -1.45 12.22 15.48
CA PHE A 124 -1.53 11.65 14.14
C PHE A 124 -0.50 10.53 13.93
N LEU A 125 0.77 10.75 14.29
CA LEU A 125 1.83 9.73 14.18
C LEU A 125 1.51 8.47 14.98
N ILE A 126 1.05 8.60 16.24
CA ILE A 126 0.63 7.42 17.03
C ILE A 126 -0.51 6.69 16.34
N ALA A 127 -1.51 7.40 15.81
CA ALA A 127 -2.66 6.81 15.15
C ALA A 127 -2.25 6.02 13.90
N VAL A 128 -1.32 6.55 13.10
CA VAL A 128 -0.76 5.83 11.95
C VAL A 128 -0.04 4.56 12.41
N VAL A 129 0.85 4.66 13.39
CA VAL A 129 1.62 3.51 13.90
C VAL A 129 0.72 2.39 14.41
N VAL A 130 -0.27 2.70 15.25
CA VAL A 130 -1.18 1.66 15.79
C VAL A 130 -2.12 1.11 14.73
N GLY A 131 -2.50 1.93 13.74
CA GLY A 131 -3.32 1.49 12.61
C GLY A 131 -2.59 0.45 11.76
N TYR A 132 -1.35 0.73 11.38
CA TYR A 132 -0.49 -0.24 10.67
C TYR A 132 -0.28 -1.51 11.48
N ASP A 133 0.12 -1.37 12.76
CA ASP A 133 0.39 -2.51 13.63
C ASP A 133 -0.84 -3.41 13.76
N THR A 134 -2.03 -2.82 13.97
CA THR A 134 -3.29 -3.55 14.07
C THR A 134 -3.65 -4.27 12.75
N MET A 135 -3.60 -3.56 11.61
CA MET A 135 -3.91 -4.14 10.31
C MET A 135 -3.03 -5.35 10.00
N LEU A 136 -1.72 -5.20 10.22
CA LEU A 136 -0.74 -6.25 9.93
C LEU A 136 -0.86 -7.43 10.90
N ARG A 137 -1.23 -7.23 12.17
CA ARG A 137 -1.50 -8.32 13.12
C ARG A 137 -2.71 -9.13 12.69
N VAL A 138 -3.80 -8.49 12.29
CA VAL A 138 -4.98 -9.17 11.78
C VAL A 138 -4.66 -9.90 10.47
N GLY A 139 -3.93 -9.26 9.56
CA GLY A 139 -3.47 -9.86 8.31
C GLY A 139 -2.64 -11.13 8.54
N MET A 140 -1.67 -11.09 9.48
CA MET A 140 -0.85 -12.25 9.84
C MET A 140 -1.66 -13.36 10.49
N ALA A 141 -2.54 -13.01 11.43
CA ALA A 141 -3.39 -13.99 12.10
C ALA A 141 -4.30 -14.74 11.13
N ALA A 142 -4.74 -14.09 10.05
CA ALA A 142 -5.63 -14.67 9.03
C ALA A 142 -4.94 -14.83 7.66
N ARG A 143 -3.61 -14.93 7.58
CA ARG A 143 -2.84 -14.86 6.32
C ARG A 143 -3.31 -15.84 5.22
N SER A 144 -3.90 -16.99 5.60
CA SER A 144 -4.41 -17.96 4.62
C SER A 144 -5.70 -17.51 3.91
N MET A 145 -6.29 -16.33 4.27
CA MET A 145 -7.47 -15.78 3.60
C MET A 145 -7.25 -15.55 2.10
N VAL A 146 -6.00 -15.26 1.69
CA VAL A 146 -5.64 -15.08 0.27
C VAL A 146 -5.86 -16.37 -0.53
N ASN A 147 -5.68 -17.54 0.09
CA ASN A 147 -5.93 -18.85 -0.52
C ASN A 147 -7.44 -19.13 -0.70
N ARG A 148 -8.30 -18.32 -0.08
CA ARG A 148 -9.76 -18.33 -0.23
C ARG A 148 -10.26 -17.21 -1.13
N SER A 149 -9.37 -16.63 -1.93
CA SER A 149 -9.67 -15.56 -2.88
C SER A 149 -10.15 -14.25 -2.24
N PHE A 150 -9.73 -13.97 -1.00
CA PHE A 150 -9.94 -12.67 -0.37
C PHE A 150 -8.75 -11.73 -0.60
N HIS A 151 -9.03 -10.46 -0.79
CA HIS A 151 -8.02 -9.40 -0.84
C HIS A 151 -7.64 -8.99 0.58
N SER A 152 -6.41 -9.29 1.01
CA SER A 152 -5.96 -9.07 2.38
C SER A 152 -6.15 -7.61 2.85
N THR A 153 -5.85 -6.63 1.99
CA THR A 153 -6.08 -5.20 2.27
C THR A 153 -7.53 -4.90 2.63
N ALA A 154 -8.48 -5.51 1.90
CA ALA A 154 -9.91 -5.27 2.12
C ALA A 154 -10.44 -5.95 3.39
N VAL A 155 -9.87 -7.09 3.77
CA VAL A 155 -10.31 -7.84 4.98
C VAL A 155 -9.66 -7.30 6.24
N SER A 156 -8.33 -7.03 6.25
CA SER A 156 -7.62 -6.54 7.43
C SER A 156 -7.69 -5.02 7.60
N GLY A 157 -7.93 -4.28 6.52
CA GLY A 157 -7.94 -2.82 6.49
C GLY A 157 -8.92 -2.16 7.46
N PRO A 158 -10.19 -2.61 7.57
CA PRO A 158 -11.15 -2.01 8.50
C PRO A 158 -10.65 -1.96 9.94
N PHE A 159 -9.85 -2.94 10.38
CA PHE A 159 -9.27 -2.97 11.73
C PHE A 159 -8.18 -1.91 11.89
N GLY A 160 -7.32 -1.73 10.88
CA GLY A 160 -6.29 -0.68 10.87
C GLY A 160 -6.91 0.71 10.91
N ALA A 161 -7.92 0.96 10.08
CA ALA A 161 -8.65 2.23 10.06
C ALA A 161 -9.42 2.48 11.37
N ALA A 162 -10.05 1.45 11.96
CA ALA A 162 -10.74 1.57 13.24
C ALA A 162 -9.77 1.86 14.39
N ALA A 163 -8.60 1.22 14.40
CA ALA A 163 -7.56 1.47 15.39
C ALA A 163 -7.01 2.91 15.29
N ALA A 164 -6.67 3.36 14.09
CA ALA A 164 -6.16 4.71 13.85
C ALA A 164 -7.21 5.77 14.23
N THR A 165 -8.45 5.61 13.76
CA THR A 165 -9.56 6.53 14.06
C THR A 165 -9.89 6.54 15.55
N GLY A 166 -9.99 5.36 16.16
CA GLY A 166 -10.28 5.23 17.58
C GLY A 166 -9.17 5.83 18.46
N LYS A 167 -7.92 5.75 18.04
CA LYS A 167 -6.79 6.42 18.71
C LYS A 167 -6.92 7.94 18.67
N ILE A 168 -7.25 8.52 17.52
CA ILE A 168 -7.52 9.95 17.35
C ILE A 168 -8.70 10.40 18.21
N LEU A 169 -9.77 9.60 18.23
CA LEU A 169 -10.96 9.85 19.05
C LEU A 169 -10.75 9.61 20.56
N ARG A 170 -9.54 9.15 20.96
CA ARG A 170 -9.16 8.83 22.33
C ARG A 170 -10.11 7.83 23.00
N LEU A 171 -10.53 6.81 22.24
CA LEU A 171 -11.41 5.77 22.76
C LEU A 171 -10.68 4.99 23.88
N ASN A 172 -11.39 4.71 24.96
CA ASN A 172 -10.88 3.79 25.98
C ASN A 172 -10.90 2.35 25.48
N LYS A 173 -10.26 1.43 26.21
CA LYS A 173 -10.10 0.02 25.80
C LYS A 173 -11.40 -0.70 25.49
N ASP A 174 -12.48 -0.41 26.21
CA ASP A 174 -13.76 -1.09 26.05
C ASP A 174 -14.51 -0.57 24.79
N ILE A 175 -14.46 0.72 24.54
CA ILE A 175 -15.00 1.33 23.32
C ILE A 175 -14.15 0.93 22.11
N MET A 176 -12.81 0.87 22.25
CA MET A 176 -11.91 0.40 21.20
C MET A 176 -12.17 -1.06 20.82
N LEU A 177 -12.44 -1.92 21.81
CA LEU A 177 -12.89 -3.30 21.57
C LEU A 177 -14.14 -3.33 20.70
N ASN A 178 -15.13 -2.50 21.02
CA ASN A 178 -16.35 -2.39 20.22
C ASN A 178 -16.05 -1.90 18.78
N ALA A 179 -15.14 -0.94 18.62
CA ALA A 179 -14.74 -0.45 17.30
C ALA A 179 -14.14 -1.56 16.42
N LEU A 180 -13.21 -2.35 16.99
CA LEU A 180 -12.64 -3.51 16.28
C LEU A 180 -13.70 -4.57 15.96
N SER A 181 -14.63 -4.78 16.88
CA SER A 181 -15.69 -5.76 16.73
C SER A 181 -16.75 -5.38 15.68
N ILE A 182 -17.06 -4.09 15.58
CA ILE A 182 -17.95 -3.57 14.51
C ILE A 182 -17.23 -3.65 13.15
N ALA A 183 -15.93 -3.29 13.10
CA ALA A 183 -15.13 -3.40 11.89
C ALA A 183 -15.09 -4.84 11.33
N ALA A 184 -15.09 -5.86 12.19
CA ALA A 184 -15.15 -7.25 11.78
C ALA A 184 -16.41 -7.60 10.96
N SER A 185 -17.52 -6.92 11.21
CA SER A 185 -18.77 -7.16 10.49
C SER A 185 -18.82 -6.49 9.10
N GLU A 186 -17.87 -5.60 8.81
CA GLU A 186 -17.77 -4.89 7.53
C GLU A 186 -16.54 -5.30 6.70
N ALA A 187 -15.74 -6.24 7.20
CA ALA A 187 -14.59 -6.75 6.50
C ALA A 187 -15.00 -7.61 5.29
N GLY A 188 -14.32 -7.43 4.17
CA GLY A 188 -14.58 -8.22 2.96
C GLY A 188 -14.01 -7.59 1.69
N GLY A 189 -13.93 -8.40 0.65
CA GLY A 189 -13.43 -8.01 -0.67
C GLY A 189 -12.77 -9.21 -1.35
N ILE A 190 -13.19 -9.52 -2.58
CA ILE A 190 -12.73 -10.70 -3.33
C ILE A 190 -11.64 -10.33 -4.33
N SER A 191 -10.74 -11.27 -4.59
CA SER A 191 -9.60 -11.06 -5.49
C SER A 191 -9.89 -11.39 -6.96
N GLU A 192 -11.15 -11.52 -7.36
CA GLU A 192 -11.54 -11.85 -8.74
C GLU A 192 -11.04 -10.82 -9.76
N TYR A 193 -10.84 -9.56 -9.33
CA TYR A 193 -10.24 -8.52 -10.17
C TYR A 193 -8.86 -8.89 -10.74
N ALA A 194 -8.12 -9.77 -10.05
CA ALA A 194 -6.80 -10.21 -10.49
C ALA A 194 -6.86 -11.19 -11.67
N VAL A 195 -8.04 -11.78 -11.94
CA VAL A 195 -8.27 -12.76 -13.00
C VAL A 195 -9.09 -12.16 -14.13
N SER A 196 -10.21 -11.50 -13.80
CA SER A 196 -11.18 -10.99 -14.80
C SER A 196 -11.13 -9.46 -14.97
N GLY A 197 -10.22 -8.77 -14.27
CA GLY A 197 -10.01 -7.32 -14.44
C GLY A 197 -11.02 -6.46 -13.68
N GLY A 198 -11.14 -5.21 -14.10
CA GLY A 198 -12.01 -4.21 -13.49
C GLY A 198 -11.29 -3.29 -12.49
N SER A 199 -11.92 -2.15 -12.21
CA SER A 199 -11.32 -1.11 -11.35
C SER A 199 -11.64 -1.26 -9.86
N VAL A 200 -12.38 -2.31 -9.46
CA VAL A 200 -12.88 -2.49 -8.08
C VAL A 200 -11.76 -2.66 -7.04
N LYS A 201 -10.57 -3.15 -7.42
CA LYS A 201 -9.42 -3.25 -6.51
C LYS A 201 -9.17 -1.92 -5.78
N ARG A 202 -9.25 -0.79 -6.48
CA ARG A 202 -8.99 0.54 -5.92
C ARG A 202 -10.01 0.93 -4.86
N LEU A 203 -11.27 0.52 -5.07
CA LEU A 203 -12.36 0.74 -4.11
C LEU A 203 -12.21 -0.07 -2.82
N HIS A 204 -11.49 -1.19 -2.86
CA HIS A 204 -11.26 -2.01 -1.66
C HIS A 204 -10.59 -1.22 -0.53
N ALA A 205 -9.60 -0.38 -0.87
CA ALA A 205 -8.97 0.51 0.11
C ALA A 205 -9.97 1.53 0.66
N GLY A 206 -10.77 2.14 -0.23
CA GLY A 206 -11.83 3.09 0.15
C GLY A 206 -12.86 2.47 1.08
N PHE A 207 -13.41 1.32 0.72
CA PHE A 207 -14.39 0.61 1.54
C PHE A 207 -13.82 0.20 2.89
N ALA A 208 -12.61 -0.35 2.92
CA ALA A 208 -11.95 -0.77 4.15
C ALA A 208 -11.71 0.41 5.11
N ALA A 209 -11.20 1.52 4.58
CA ALA A 209 -10.92 2.72 5.37
C ALA A 209 -12.22 3.36 5.89
N GLN A 210 -13.23 3.51 5.03
CA GLN A 210 -14.54 4.05 5.41
C GLN A 210 -15.23 3.20 6.47
N SER A 211 -15.21 1.86 6.31
CA SER A 211 -15.80 0.92 7.26
C SER A 211 -15.16 1.01 8.64
N GLY A 212 -13.82 1.10 8.71
CA GLY A 212 -13.11 1.24 9.98
C GLY A 212 -13.39 2.56 10.67
N VAL A 213 -13.43 3.67 9.93
CA VAL A 213 -13.80 5.00 10.45
C VAL A 213 -15.22 4.97 11.02
N LYS A 214 -16.19 4.46 10.25
CA LYS A 214 -17.58 4.30 10.67
C LYS A 214 -17.69 3.43 11.93
N ALA A 215 -16.94 2.33 12.00
CA ALA A 215 -16.92 1.44 13.16
C ALA A 215 -16.48 2.16 14.44
N ALA A 216 -15.42 2.97 14.37
CA ALA A 216 -14.92 3.75 15.51
C ALA A 216 -15.94 4.83 15.96
N ILE A 217 -16.60 5.50 15.01
CA ILE A 217 -17.65 6.50 15.31
C ILE A 217 -18.83 5.83 15.98
N LEU A 218 -19.33 4.72 15.45
CA LEU A 218 -20.46 3.98 16.02
C LEU A 218 -20.16 3.47 17.42
N ALA A 219 -18.96 2.93 17.65
CA ALA A 219 -18.50 2.52 18.97
C ALA A 219 -18.49 3.68 19.98
N LYS A 220 -17.99 4.85 19.54
CA LYS A 220 -18.00 6.09 20.35
C LYS A 220 -19.43 6.51 20.76
N LEU A 221 -20.40 6.28 19.88
CA LEU A 221 -21.82 6.55 20.12
C LEU A 221 -22.49 5.50 21.03
N GLY A 222 -21.80 4.40 21.37
CA GLY A 222 -22.31 3.37 22.27
C GLY A 222 -22.79 2.08 21.61
N VAL A 223 -22.60 1.91 20.29
CA VAL A 223 -22.85 0.64 19.62
C VAL A 223 -21.82 -0.38 20.10
N THR A 224 -22.28 -1.58 20.46
CA THR A 224 -21.45 -2.67 20.99
C THR A 224 -21.27 -3.79 19.98
N GLY A 225 -20.15 -4.50 20.07
CA GLY A 225 -19.85 -5.70 19.29
C GLY A 225 -19.45 -6.88 20.15
N PRO A 226 -19.29 -8.09 19.56
CA PRO A 226 -18.91 -9.28 20.30
C PRO A 226 -17.49 -9.16 20.87
N ILE A 227 -17.29 -9.66 22.10
CA ILE A 227 -16.04 -9.52 22.86
C ILE A 227 -14.84 -10.19 22.15
N ALA A 228 -15.07 -11.28 21.44
CA ALA A 228 -14.08 -12.09 20.74
C ALA A 228 -14.32 -12.05 19.22
N ALA A 229 -14.47 -10.86 18.66
CA ALA A 229 -14.78 -10.69 17.24
C ALA A 229 -13.67 -11.21 16.32
N LEU A 230 -12.41 -11.18 16.75
CA LEU A 230 -11.29 -11.69 15.97
C LEU A 230 -11.15 -13.22 16.17
N GLU A 231 -10.82 -13.67 17.38
CA GLU A 231 -10.43 -15.04 17.71
C GLU A 231 -11.60 -16.00 18.04
N GLY A 232 -12.81 -15.48 18.14
CA GLY A 232 -13.97 -16.27 18.57
C GLY A 232 -14.37 -17.38 17.57
N LYS A 233 -15.14 -18.36 18.04
CA LYS A 233 -15.61 -19.53 17.23
C LYS A 233 -16.37 -19.14 15.95
N LYS A 234 -16.88 -17.92 15.86
CA LYS A 234 -17.52 -17.32 14.67
C LYS A 234 -16.87 -15.97 14.35
N GLY A 235 -15.65 -15.76 14.81
CA GLY A 235 -14.88 -14.54 14.57
C GLY A 235 -14.25 -14.52 13.18
N ILE A 236 -13.57 -13.39 12.90
CA ILE A 236 -13.00 -13.11 11.58
C ILE A 236 -11.97 -14.15 11.14
N LEU A 237 -11.12 -14.65 12.08
CA LEU A 237 -10.11 -15.65 11.78
C LEU A 237 -10.73 -16.94 11.26
N GLN A 238 -11.76 -17.43 11.95
CA GLN A 238 -12.49 -18.64 11.56
C GLN A 238 -13.30 -18.44 10.26
N ALA A 239 -13.83 -17.23 10.03
CA ALA A 239 -14.67 -16.96 8.87
C ALA A 239 -13.86 -16.83 7.57
N PHE A 240 -12.69 -16.20 7.61
CA PHE A 240 -11.92 -15.83 6.42
C PHE A 240 -10.73 -16.74 6.13
N ALA A 241 -10.16 -17.42 7.14
CA ALA A 241 -8.94 -18.20 6.99
C ALA A 241 -9.18 -19.71 7.15
N ASN A 242 -8.50 -20.54 6.34
CA ASN A 242 -8.47 -21.99 6.51
C ASN A 242 -7.53 -22.39 7.66
N GLU A 243 -6.40 -21.68 7.76
CA GLU A 243 -5.44 -21.78 8.85
C GLU A 243 -5.27 -20.39 9.44
N TYR A 244 -5.32 -20.27 10.76
CA TYR A 244 -5.23 -19.00 11.46
C TYR A 244 -4.39 -19.10 12.72
N PHE A 245 -3.80 -17.96 13.13
CA PHE A 245 -2.81 -17.86 14.19
C PHE A 245 -3.21 -16.75 15.17
N PRO A 246 -4.12 -17.02 16.14
CA PRO A 246 -4.63 -16.01 17.07
C PRO A 246 -3.52 -15.30 17.86
N GLU A 247 -2.43 -16.03 18.18
CA GLU A 247 -1.26 -15.50 18.88
C GLU A 247 -0.60 -14.32 18.15
N GLU A 248 -0.71 -14.26 16.82
CA GLU A 248 -0.17 -13.14 16.03
C GLU A 248 -0.85 -11.81 16.32
N LEU A 249 -2.07 -11.82 16.86
CA LEU A 249 -2.77 -10.60 17.27
C LEU A 249 -2.06 -9.87 18.43
N THR A 250 -1.40 -10.61 19.31
CA THR A 250 -0.81 -10.06 20.55
C THR A 250 0.68 -10.35 20.73
N LYS A 251 1.29 -11.13 19.83
CA LYS A 251 2.70 -11.47 19.89
C LYS A 251 3.58 -10.21 19.88
N ASP A 252 4.47 -10.10 20.87
CA ASP A 252 5.41 -8.98 21.05
C ASP A 252 4.76 -7.59 21.03
N LEU A 253 3.50 -7.49 21.46
CA LEU A 253 2.70 -6.28 21.46
C LEU A 253 3.37 -5.18 22.30
N GLY A 254 3.60 -4.00 21.66
CA GLY A 254 4.31 -2.87 22.27
C GLY A 254 5.85 -3.00 22.31
N ARG A 255 6.41 -4.15 21.90
CA ARG A 255 7.86 -4.35 21.75
C ARG A 255 8.31 -4.27 20.32
N GLU A 256 7.56 -4.93 19.43
CA GLU A 256 7.77 -4.93 17.99
C GLU A 256 6.58 -4.27 17.30
N PHE A 257 6.83 -3.24 16.51
CA PHE A 257 5.84 -2.55 15.70
C PHE A 257 5.93 -3.03 14.25
N ARG A 258 4.90 -3.69 13.76
CA ARG A 258 4.89 -4.33 12.42
C ARG A 258 4.90 -3.33 11.25
N ILE A 259 4.71 -2.05 11.50
CA ILE A 259 4.92 -0.99 10.50
C ILE A 259 6.33 -1.06 9.87
N LEU A 260 7.33 -1.58 10.61
CA LEU A 260 8.69 -1.78 10.10
C LEU A 260 8.81 -2.87 9.04
N TRP A 261 7.80 -3.73 8.90
CA TRP A 261 7.75 -4.79 7.87
C TRP A 261 7.30 -4.26 6.51
N THR A 262 6.76 -3.04 6.47
CA THR A 262 6.22 -2.44 5.25
C THR A 262 7.34 -1.95 4.34
N GLY A 263 7.26 -2.27 3.06
CA GLY A 263 8.14 -1.77 2.01
C GLY A 263 7.56 -0.54 1.29
N HIS A 264 8.40 0.11 0.48
CA HIS A 264 8.00 1.13 -0.48
C HIS A 264 8.20 0.60 -1.89
N LYS A 265 7.31 0.91 -2.82
CA LYS A 265 7.49 0.57 -4.23
C LYS A 265 8.27 1.65 -4.97
N PRO A 266 9.48 1.38 -5.47
CA PRO A 266 10.21 2.31 -6.35
C PRO A 266 9.69 2.28 -7.80
N TYR A 267 8.99 1.21 -8.20
CA TYR A 267 8.48 1.00 -9.56
C TYR A 267 6.96 0.89 -9.55
N CYS A 268 6.33 1.37 -10.63
CA CYS A 268 4.88 1.50 -10.76
C CYS A 268 4.24 0.22 -11.34
N CYS A 269 4.50 -0.92 -10.70
CA CYS A 269 4.03 -2.23 -11.13
C CYS A 269 3.85 -3.21 -9.97
N CYS A 270 3.38 -4.42 -10.28
CA CYS A 270 3.27 -5.50 -9.32
C CYS A 270 4.61 -5.79 -8.63
N GLN A 271 4.59 -5.94 -7.31
CA GLN A 271 5.80 -6.18 -6.48
C GLN A 271 6.65 -7.35 -6.98
N ALA A 272 6.02 -8.41 -7.53
CA ALA A 272 6.74 -9.56 -8.08
C ALA A 272 7.71 -9.23 -9.23
N GLN A 273 7.62 -8.03 -9.84
CA GLN A 273 8.54 -7.57 -10.89
C GLN A 273 9.75 -6.81 -10.36
N HIS A 274 9.70 -6.32 -9.11
CA HIS A 274 10.68 -5.34 -8.62
C HIS A 274 12.11 -5.90 -8.60
N SER A 275 12.30 -7.12 -8.09
CA SER A 275 13.62 -7.79 -8.10
C SER A 275 14.12 -8.05 -9.52
N THR A 276 13.23 -8.30 -10.47
CA THR A 276 13.59 -8.44 -11.90
C THR A 276 14.09 -7.13 -12.47
N ILE A 277 13.40 -6.04 -12.20
CA ILE A 277 13.80 -4.69 -12.66
C ILE A 277 15.16 -4.30 -12.04
N ASP A 278 15.33 -4.53 -10.74
CA ASP A 278 16.61 -4.30 -10.04
C ASP A 278 17.74 -5.13 -10.66
N THR A 279 17.46 -6.38 -11.04
CA THR A 279 18.45 -7.25 -11.68
C THR A 279 18.85 -6.72 -13.05
N VAL A 280 17.90 -6.21 -13.85
CA VAL A 280 18.20 -5.52 -15.12
C VAL A 280 19.08 -4.30 -14.87
N ILE A 281 18.76 -3.46 -13.89
CA ILE A 281 19.55 -2.28 -13.52
C ILE A 281 20.99 -2.69 -13.15
N SER A 282 21.13 -3.74 -12.33
CA SER A 282 22.44 -4.25 -11.90
C SER A 282 23.27 -4.73 -13.07
N ILE A 283 22.66 -5.44 -14.03
CA ILE A 283 23.36 -5.91 -15.25
C ILE A 283 23.81 -4.71 -16.10
N LEU A 284 22.92 -3.75 -16.38
CA LEU A 284 23.25 -2.58 -17.21
C LEU A 284 24.30 -1.67 -16.59
N THR A 285 24.36 -1.61 -15.24
CA THR A 285 25.37 -0.82 -14.53
C THR A 285 26.77 -1.39 -14.69
N GLU A 286 26.91 -2.71 -14.76
CA GLU A 286 28.19 -3.39 -14.88
C GLU A 286 28.57 -3.66 -16.33
N TYR A 287 27.60 -3.95 -17.19
CA TYR A 287 27.78 -4.35 -18.58
C TYR A 287 26.87 -3.49 -19.48
N PRO A 288 27.35 -2.32 -19.96
CA PRO A 288 26.54 -1.48 -20.84
C PRO A 288 26.42 -2.10 -22.24
N PHE A 289 25.21 -2.25 -22.73
CA PHE A 289 24.85 -2.69 -24.09
C PHE A 289 23.52 -2.04 -24.51
N ASN A 290 23.22 -2.09 -25.81
CA ASN A 290 21.95 -1.58 -26.34
C ASN A 290 20.89 -2.69 -26.39
N SER A 291 19.61 -2.33 -26.24
CA SER A 291 18.50 -3.28 -26.29
C SER A 291 18.39 -4.07 -27.60
N GLU A 292 18.89 -3.51 -28.72
CA GLU A 292 18.93 -4.13 -30.04
C GLU A 292 19.91 -5.30 -30.11
N GLU A 293 20.96 -5.30 -29.28
CA GLU A 293 21.97 -6.35 -29.22
C GLU A 293 21.47 -7.62 -28.49
N ILE A 294 20.31 -7.55 -27.83
CA ILE A 294 19.75 -8.66 -27.04
C ILE A 294 19.15 -9.72 -27.97
N ASP A 295 19.59 -10.98 -27.80
CA ASP A 295 19.03 -12.18 -28.43
C ASP A 295 17.86 -12.75 -27.58
N GLU A 296 18.11 -13.08 -26.32
CA GLU A 296 17.15 -13.69 -25.37
C GLU A 296 17.33 -13.17 -23.95
N ILE A 297 16.26 -13.11 -23.18
CA ILE A 297 16.25 -12.83 -21.75
C ILE A 297 15.57 -13.97 -21.00
N ILE A 298 16.26 -14.56 -20.04
CA ILE A 298 15.73 -15.64 -19.20
C ILE A 298 15.62 -15.10 -17.77
N ALA A 299 14.41 -15.11 -17.22
CA ALA A 299 14.12 -14.74 -15.83
C ALA A 299 13.68 -15.97 -15.05
N GLU A 300 14.50 -16.39 -14.09
CA GLU A 300 14.17 -17.47 -13.15
C GLU A 300 13.58 -16.85 -11.90
N GLN A 301 12.38 -17.30 -11.50
CA GLN A 301 11.65 -16.82 -10.32
C GLN A 301 10.84 -17.94 -9.67
N MET A 302 10.28 -17.63 -8.50
CA MET A 302 9.32 -18.53 -7.83
C MET A 302 8.07 -18.74 -8.68
N PRO A 303 7.52 -19.97 -8.72
CA PRO A 303 6.29 -20.26 -9.48
C PRO A 303 5.11 -19.33 -9.17
N ARG A 304 4.96 -18.91 -7.90
CA ARG A 304 3.88 -17.98 -7.49
C ARG A 304 4.01 -16.61 -8.14
N ASP A 305 5.25 -16.09 -8.24
CA ASP A 305 5.52 -14.77 -8.82
C ASP A 305 5.33 -14.81 -10.34
N ILE A 306 5.79 -15.89 -10.99
CA ILE A 306 5.55 -16.11 -12.42
C ILE A 306 4.05 -16.17 -12.73
N ARG A 307 3.23 -16.81 -11.86
CA ARG A 307 1.77 -16.81 -12.04
C ARG A 307 1.16 -15.40 -12.01
N ALA A 308 1.76 -14.53 -11.20
CA ALA A 308 1.27 -13.15 -11.08
C ALA A 308 1.64 -12.26 -12.28
N ILE A 309 2.85 -12.44 -12.87
CA ILE A 309 3.41 -11.48 -13.83
C ILE A 309 3.88 -12.09 -15.16
N GLY A 310 3.96 -13.41 -15.26
CA GLY A 310 4.56 -14.09 -16.42
C GLY A 310 3.60 -14.37 -17.56
N ASN A 311 2.28 -14.29 -17.34
CA ASN A 311 1.25 -14.71 -18.28
C ASN A 311 0.90 -13.65 -19.34
N VAL A 312 1.03 -12.37 -19.02
CA VAL A 312 0.73 -11.27 -19.94
C VAL A 312 1.93 -11.04 -20.85
N ILE A 313 1.82 -11.46 -22.12
CA ILE A 313 2.87 -11.29 -23.14
C ILE A 313 2.73 -9.92 -23.81
N GLN A 314 1.51 -9.56 -24.17
CA GLN A 314 1.16 -8.30 -24.79
C GLN A 314 0.03 -7.67 -23.97
N PRO A 315 0.31 -6.59 -23.26
CA PRO A 315 -0.72 -5.90 -22.48
C PRO A 315 -1.67 -5.12 -23.40
N ASP A 316 -2.96 -5.10 -23.04
CA ASP A 316 -4.01 -4.38 -23.78
C ASP A 316 -4.34 -3.03 -23.11
N ASP A 317 -4.01 -2.88 -21.82
CA ASP A 317 -4.26 -1.69 -21.03
C ASP A 317 -3.14 -1.44 -19.98
N ILE A 318 -3.25 -0.32 -19.27
CA ILE A 318 -2.27 0.08 -18.25
C ILE A 318 -2.16 -0.96 -17.13
N VAL A 319 -3.28 -1.54 -16.71
CA VAL A 319 -3.29 -2.50 -15.60
C VAL A 319 -2.59 -3.79 -16.02
N SER A 320 -2.92 -4.33 -17.18
CA SER A 320 -2.26 -5.51 -17.70
C SER A 320 -0.76 -5.30 -17.93
N ALA A 321 -0.34 -4.08 -18.33
CA ALA A 321 1.07 -3.71 -18.44
C ALA A 321 1.78 -3.71 -17.07
N GLN A 322 1.13 -3.21 -16.02
CA GLN A 322 1.65 -3.23 -14.66
C GLN A 322 1.78 -4.65 -14.06
N PHE A 323 1.09 -5.63 -14.65
CA PHE A 323 1.17 -7.05 -14.30
C PHE A 323 1.90 -7.90 -15.35
N SER A 324 2.54 -7.28 -16.35
CA SER A 324 3.40 -7.94 -17.33
C SER A 324 4.88 -7.77 -17.00
N GLY A 325 5.50 -8.79 -16.42
CA GLY A 325 6.94 -8.77 -16.14
C GLY A 325 7.78 -8.66 -17.42
N ARG A 326 7.30 -9.21 -18.54
CA ARG A 326 7.96 -9.11 -19.86
C ARG A 326 8.00 -7.66 -20.33
N PHE A 327 6.86 -6.96 -20.22
CA PHE A 327 6.75 -5.56 -20.57
C PHE A 327 7.60 -4.69 -19.62
N GLY A 328 7.57 -4.96 -18.30
CA GLY A 328 8.37 -4.23 -17.31
C GLY A 328 9.88 -4.31 -17.57
N ILE A 329 10.39 -5.48 -17.97
CA ILE A 329 11.80 -5.66 -18.39
C ILE A 329 12.10 -4.83 -19.65
N ALA A 330 11.25 -4.94 -20.69
CA ALA A 330 11.45 -4.22 -21.95
C ALA A 330 11.40 -2.70 -21.73
N LEU A 331 10.44 -2.23 -20.91
CA LEU A 331 10.30 -0.83 -20.54
C LEU A 331 11.58 -0.30 -19.88
N ARG A 332 12.14 -1.04 -18.91
CA ARG A 332 13.41 -0.69 -18.27
C ARG A 332 14.57 -0.60 -19.26
N LEU A 333 14.71 -1.59 -20.15
CA LEU A 333 15.80 -1.68 -21.09
C LEU A 333 15.76 -0.58 -22.17
N ILE A 334 14.57 -0.18 -22.64
CA ILE A 334 14.42 0.79 -23.73
C ILE A 334 14.23 2.21 -23.21
N LYS A 335 13.38 2.41 -22.18
CA LYS A 335 13.06 3.76 -21.67
C LYS A 335 13.90 4.15 -20.44
N GLY A 336 14.63 3.20 -19.83
CA GLY A 336 15.47 3.47 -18.64
C GLY A 336 14.67 3.68 -17.34
N SER A 337 13.34 3.54 -17.34
CA SER A 337 12.47 3.84 -16.22
C SER A 337 11.27 2.90 -16.15
N ASN A 338 10.69 2.70 -14.93
CA ASN A 338 9.42 2.04 -14.68
C ASN A 338 8.58 2.90 -13.72
N GLY A 339 8.61 4.21 -13.90
CA GLY A 339 7.87 5.17 -13.08
C GLY A 339 6.42 5.34 -13.54
N PHE A 340 5.70 6.24 -12.83
CA PHE A 340 4.29 6.51 -13.08
C PHE A 340 4.00 6.93 -14.53
N LYS A 341 4.86 7.78 -15.11
CA LYS A 341 4.68 8.31 -16.47
C LYS A 341 4.99 7.30 -17.58
N ASP A 342 5.66 6.20 -17.25
CA ASP A 342 6.10 5.22 -18.26
C ASP A 342 5.01 4.19 -18.58
N TYR A 343 4.09 3.95 -17.66
CA TYR A 343 2.93 3.08 -17.89
C TYR A 343 1.79 3.89 -18.51
N ASN A 344 1.85 4.07 -19.82
CA ASN A 344 0.88 4.84 -20.62
C ASN A 344 0.53 4.09 -21.91
N LEU A 345 -0.54 4.52 -22.61
CA LEU A 345 -1.03 3.85 -23.81
C LEU A 345 -0.03 3.92 -24.98
N GLU A 346 0.79 4.96 -25.08
CA GLU A 346 1.82 5.10 -26.12
C GLU A 346 2.86 3.98 -25.96
N ASN A 347 3.41 3.80 -24.76
CA ASN A 347 4.39 2.74 -24.51
C ASN A 347 3.78 1.32 -24.61
N ILE A 348 2.52 1.13 -24.22
CA ILE A 348 1.83 -0.16 -24.34
C ILE A 348 1.71 -0.61 -25.81
N HIS A 349 1.57 0.34 -26.73
CA HIS A 349 1.48 0.06 -28.17
C HIS A 349 2.81 0.26 -28.91
N ASP A 350 3.90 0.54 -28.22
CA ASP A 350 5.23 0.70 -28.83
C ASP A 350 5.75 -0.66 -29.33
N ASN A 351 5.93 -0.75 -30.66
CA ASN A 351 6.34 -1.99 -31.31
C ASN A 351 7.73 -2.49 -30.87
N GLU A 352 8.67 -1.60 -30.51
CA GLU A 352 9.98 -2.00 -30.06
C GLU A 352 9.93 -2.60 -28.65
N LEU A 353 9.14 -2.00 -27.76
CA LEU A 353 8.87 -2.57 -26.43
C LEU A 353 8.23 -3.96 -26.54
N LEU A 354 7.19 -4.11 -27.37
CA LEU A 354 6.51 -5.37 -27.56
C LEU A 354 7.40 -6.44 -28.22
N LYS A 355 8.28 -6.04 -29.15
CA LYS A 355 9.24 -6.94 -29.78
C LYS A 355 10.27 -7.45 -28.76
N LEU A 356 10.79 -6.57 -27.90
CA LEU A 356 11.73 -6.97 -26.87
C LEU A 356 11.07 -7.82 -25.79
N ALA A 357 9.84 -7.48 -25.37
CA ALA A 357 9.07 -8.26 -24.39
C ALA A 357 8.86 -9.73 -24.82
N LYS A 358 8.74 -9.98 -26.13
CA LYS A 358 8.64 -11.35 -26.68
C LYS A 358 9.92 -12.17 -26.55
N LYS A 359 11.09 -11.53 -26.38
CA LYS A 359 12.37 -12.21 -26.14
C LYS A 359 12.54 -12.64 -24.67
N VAL A 360 11.64 -12.23 -23.78
CA VAL A 360 11.69 -12.58 -22.35
C VAL A 360 10.98 -13.90 -22.09
N ARG A 361 11.66 -14.82 -21.44
CA ARG A 361 11.13 -16.11 -21.00
C ARG A 361 11.26 -16.26 -19.49
N TYR A 362 10.15 -16.54 -18.82
CA TYR A 362 10.14 -16.90 -17.40
C TYR A 362 10.34 -18.40 -17.20
N VAL A 363 11.18 -18.77 -16.24
CA VAL A 363 11.47 -20.16 -15.87
C VAL A 363 11.27 -20.31 -14.37
N PRO A 364 10.46 -21.30 -13.92
CA PRO A 364 10.26 -21.53 -12.49
C PRO A 364 11.51 -22.14 -11.85
N ASP A 365 11.91 -21.58 -10.69
CA ASP A 365 12.93 -22.14 -9.81
C ASP A 365 12.30 -22.47 -8.46
N LEU A 366 12.12 -23.79 -8.18
CA LEU A 366 11.50 -24.30 -6.96
C LEU A 366 12.41 -24.11 -5.72
N GLU A 367 13.72 -23.99 -5.89
CA GLU A 367 14.64 -23.75 -4.76
C GLU A 367 14.44 -22.34 -4.18
N MET A 368 13.98 -21.40 -5.01
CA MET A 368 13.67 -20.05 -4.55
C MET A 368 12.46 -20.02 -3.60
N GLU A 369 11.55 -20.99 -3.65
CA GLU A 369 10.41 -21.09 -2.72
C GLU A 369 10.84 -21.37 -1.26
N LYS A 370 12.08 -21.81 -1.04
CA LYS A 370 12.65 -22.04 0.29
C LYS A 370 13.15 -20.76 0.96
N MET A 371 13.16 -19.64 0.24
CA MET A 371 13.57 -18.34 0.78
C MET A 371 12.57 -17.85 1.85
N PRO A 372 13.04 -17.04 2.81
CA PRO A 372 12.19 -16.48 3.85
C PRO A 372 11.00 -15.68 3.26
N PRO A 373 9.89 -15.55 4.01
CA PRO A 373 8.81 -14.63 3.66
C PRO A 373 9.36 -13.21 3.42
N GLY A 374 8.86 -12.52 2.41
CA GLY A 374 9.36 -11.20 2.01
C GLY A 374 10.43 -11.24 0.91
N ALA A 375 11.12 -12.35 0.71
CA ALA A 375 11.98 -12.53 -0.45
C ALA A 375 11.15 -12.75 -1.73
N ALA A 376 11.58 -12.09 -2.81
CA ALA A 376 11.07 -12.30 -4.17
C ALA A 376 12.26 -12.42 -5.12
N PRO A 377 13.04 -13.52 -5.02
CA PRO A 377 14.30 -13.68 -5.73
C PRO A 377 14.08 -13.74 -7.25
N THR A 378 14.97 -13.07 -7.97
CA THR A 378 15.10 -13.22 -9.43
C THR A 378 16.54 -13.49 -9.79
N ARG A 379 16.77 -14.52 -10.64
CA ARG A 379 18.00 -14.68 -11.41
C ARG A 379 17.69 -14.33 -12.86
N LEU A 380 18.39 -13.34 -13.40
CA LEU A 380 18.20 -12.90 -14.79
C LEU A 380 19.46 -13.17 -15.60
N ALA A 381 19.31 -13.77 -16.78
CA ALA A 381 20.34 -13.93 -17.78
C ALA A 381 19.94 -13.19 -19.05
N ILE A 382 20.82 -12.29 -19.54
CA ILE A 382 20.67 -11.57 -20.81
C ILE A 382 21.73 -12.09 -21.76
N LYS A 383 21.31 -12.68 -22.88
CA LYS A 383 22.14 -13.17 -23.95
C LYS A 383 22.15 -12.17 -25.09
N LEU A 384 23.33 -11.78 -25.53
CA LEU A 384 23.50 -10.89 -26.70
C LEU A 384 23.61 -11.67 -28.01
N ASN A 385 23.39 -10.98 -29.15
CA ASN A 385 23.55 -11.53 -30.50
C ASN A 385 25.00 -12.00 -30.78
N THR A 386 25.98 -11.47 -30.02
CA THR A 386 27.39 -11.91 -30.04
C THR A 386 27.63 -13.27 -29.40
N GLY A 387 26.66 -13.77 -28.60
CA GLY A 387 26.74 -14.97 -27.80
C GLY A 387 27.18 -14.74 -26.35
N GLU A 388 27.54 -13.52 -25.97
CA GLU A 388 27.83 -13.15 -24.57
C GLU A 388 26.60 -13.29 -23.70
N VAL A 389 26.78 -13.74 -22.45
CA VAL A 389 25.67 -13.91 -21.49
C VAL A 389 26.04 -13.22 -20.17
N TYR A 390 25.21 -12.28 -19.76
CA TYR A 390 25.33 -11.58 -18.47
C TYR A 390 24.28 -12.08 -17.51
N THR A 391 24.70 -12.51 -16.32
CA THR A 391 23.80 -13.10 -15.31
C THR A 391 23.96 -12.41 -13.97
N LYS A 392 22.84 -12.05 -13.33
CA LYS A 392 22.80 -11.53 -11.95
C LYS A 392 21.62 -12.16 -11.19
N ARG A 393 21.71 -12.11 -9.85
CA ARG A 393 20.64 -12.52 -8.95
C ARG A 393 20.43 -11.45 -7.89
N ILE A 394 19.18 -11.13 -7.61
CA ILE A 394 18.74 -10.27 -6.51
C ILE A 394 17.65 -11.01 -5.74
N ASP A 395 17.83 -11.13 -4.43
CA ASP A 395 16.91 -11.85 -3.55
C ASP A 395 15.86 -10.94 -2.92
N TYR A 396 16.22 -9.69 -2.64
CA TYR A 396 15.36 -8.67 -2.03
C TYR A 396 15.35 -7.40 -2.90
N ALA A 397 14.19 -7.09 -3.44
CA ALA A 397 14.00 -5.91 -4.27
C ALA A 397 14.26 -4.61 -3.50
N ARG A 398 14.67 -3.56 -4.21
CA ARG A 398 14.77 -2.21 -3.66
C ARG A 398 13.42 -1.78 -3.10
N GLY A 399 13.42 -1.22 -1.88
CA GLY A 399 12.24 -0.77 -1.16
C GLY A 399 11.68 -1.76 -0.15
N THR A 400 12.10 -3.04 -0.17
CA THR A 400 11.74 -4.01 0.89
C THR A 400 12.42 -3.66 2.22
N PRO A 401 11.96 -4.17 3.37
CA PRO A 401 12.62 -3.97 4.66
C PRO A 401 14.09 -4.41 4.70
N GLU A 402 14.45 -5.43 3.91
CA GLU A 402 15.81 -5.97 3.79
C GLU A 402 16.72 -5.15 2.87
N ASN A 403 16.13 -4.40 1.93
CA ASN A 403 16.83 -3.50 1.00
C ASN A 403 16.07 -2.16 0.90
N PRO A 404 15.97 -1.40 2.01
CA PRO A 404 15.07 -0.25 2.11
C PRO A 404 15.51 0.93 1.23
N MET A 405 14.54 1.66 0.68
CA MET A 405 14.78 2.97 0.12
C MET A 405 15.27 3.93 1.21
N THR A 406 16.20 4.79 0.86
CA THR A 406 16.62 5.90 1.72
C THR A 406 15.52 6.95 1.81
N HIS A 407 15.51 7.75 2.87
CA HIS A 407 14.61 8.89 2.99
C HIS A 407 14.67 9.83 1.77
N GLN A 408 15.88 10.09 1.26
CA GLN A 408 16.07 10.92 0.06
C GLN A 408 15.43 10.33 -1.20
N GLU A 409 15.48 9.02 -1.39
CA GLU A 409 14.80 8.34 -2.51
C GLU A 409 13.27 8.40 -2.38
N ILE A 410 12.74 8.30 -1.14
CA ILE A 410 11.31 8.44 -0.86
C ILE A 410 10.85 9.88 -1.14
N GLU A 411 11.63 10.90 -0.75
CA GLU A 411 11.37 12.28 -1.12
C GLU A 411 11.40 12.49 -2.65
N GLY A 412 12.37 11.86 -3.34
CA GLY A 412 12.46 11.89 -4.80
C GLY A 412 11.22 11.29 -5.46
N LYS A 413 10.74 10.14 -4.95
CA LYS A 413 9.48 9.53 -5.37
C LYS A 413 8.29 10.47 -5.14
N PHE A 414 8.19 11.06 -3.94
CA PHE A 414 7.14 12.01 -3.61
C PHE A 414 7.14 13.21 -4.56
N ARG A 415 8.31 13.85 -4.81
CA ARG A 415 8.41 14.96 -5.76
C ARG A 415 7.92 14.56 -7.16
N GLY A 416 8.33 13.40 -7.65
CA GLY A 416 7.90 12.88 -8.94
C GLY A 416 6.39 12.67 -9.05
N LEU A 417 5.76 12.15 -7.99
CA LEU A 417 4.32 11.94 -7.93
C LEU A 417 3.56 13.26 -7.75
N ALA A 418 3.93 14.06 -6.76
CA ALA A 418 3.22 15.29 -6.40
C ALA A 418 3.31 16.36 -7.50
N SER A 419 4.39 16.38 -8.31
CA SER A 419 4.55 17.30 -9.45
C SER A 419 3.47 17.15 -10.54
N THR A 420 2.68 16.09 -10.50
CA THR A 420 1.53 15.93 -11.41
C THR A 420 0.32 16.77 -11.00
N ALA A 421 0.30 17.27 -9.77
CA ALA A 421 -0.85 17.97 -9.20
C ALA A 421 -0.50 19.31 -8.52
N LEU A 422 0.73 19.47 -8.04
CA LEU A 422 1.14 20.60 -7.21
C LEU A 422 2.40 21.30 -7.76
N PRO A 423 2.56 22.62 -7.50
CA PRO A 423 3.80 23.35 -7.81
C PRO A 423 4.93 23.00 -6.81
N ASP A 424 6.17 23.18 -7.27
CA ASP A 424 7.40 22.79 -6.54
C ASP A 424 7.49 23.37 -5.11
N ASN A 425 7.12 24.64 -4.91
CA ASN A 425 7.17 25.29 -3.61
C ASN A 425 6.22 24.62 -2.60
N GLN A 426 5.05 24.19 -3.04
CA GLN A 426 4.06 23.49 -2.20
C GLN A 426 4.51 22.06 -1.90
N ILE A 427 5.17 21.39 -2.86
CA ILE A 427 5.79 20.08 -2.68
C ILE A 427 6.84 20.11 -1.57
N GLU A 428 7.76 21.09 -1.62
CA GLU A 428 8.79 21.23 -0.58
C GLU A 428 8.21 21.58 0.79
N GLU A 429 7.13 22.37 0.82
CA GLU A 429 6.43 22.69 2.08
C GLU A 429 5.80 21.43 2.69
N ILE A 430 5.20 20.54 1.90
CA ILE A 430 4.68 19.25 2.37
C ILE A 430 5.80 18.39 2.94
N ILE A 431 6.92 18.24 2.23
CA ILE A 431 8.08 17.45 2.68
C ILE A 431 8.57 17.98 4.03
N ASN A 432 8.76 19.29 4.17
CA ASN A 432 9.22 19.88 5.41
C ASN A 432 8.20 19.72 6.55
N THR A 433 6.92 19.86 6.27
CA THR A 433 5.83 19.66 7.24
C THR A 433 5.79 18.20 7.73
N VAL A 434 5.97 17.23 6.85
CA VAL A 434 6.02 15.81 7.23
C VAL A 434 7.28 15.48 8.02
N LYS A 435 8.43 16.07 7.69
CA LYS A 435 9.66 15.94 8.48
C LYS A 435 9.50 16.43 9.91
N ASP A 436 8.74 17.48 10.11
CA ASP A 436 8.54 18.15 11.42
C ASP A 436 7.18 17.86 12.06
N LEU A 437 6.55 16.75 11.71
CA LEU A 437 5.19 16.39 12.14
C LEU A 437 5.01 16.43 13.65
N GLU A 438 6.01 15.99 14.45
CA GLU A 438 5.92 15.98 15.91
C GLU A 438 5.76 17.36 16.54
N ASN A 439 6.13 18.41 15.84
CA ASN A 439 6.00 19.80 16.30
C ASN A 439 4.72 20.47 15.79
N LEU A 440 3.94 19.79 14.97
CA LEU A 440 2.71 20.32 14.40
C LEU A 440 1.59 20.35 15.46
N ASN A 441 1.11 21.53 15.80
CA ASN A 441 0.05 21.73 16.78
C ASN A 441 -1.36 21.42 16.24
N ASN A 442 -1.55 21.44 14.91
CA ASN A 442 -2.83 21.18 14.25
C ASN A 442 -2.58 20.57 12.87
N LEU A 443 -3.08 19.37 12.65
CA LEU A 443 -2.92 18.61 11.40
C LEU A 443 -3.48 19.33 10.17
N GLN A 444 -4.42 20.28 10.36
CA GLN A 444 -4.95 21.08 9.26
C GLN A 444 -3.87 21.91 8.53
N ALA A 445 -2.72 22.17 9.15
CA ALA A 445 -1.62 22.82 8.47
C ALA A 445 -1.04 21.93 7.34
N LEU A 446 -1.03 20.59 7.53
CA LEU A 446 -0.64 19.66 6.48
C LEU A 446 -1.75 19.48 5.44
N THR A 447 -3.01 19.23 5.87
CA THR A 447 -4.08 18.90 4.92
C THR A 447 -4.39 20.04 3.95
N ARG A 448 -4.24 21.31 4.36
CA ARG A 448 -4.40 22.50 3.48
C ARG A 448 -3.39 22.53 2.33
N LEU A 449 -2.24 21.88 2.48
CA LEU A 449 -1.22 21.78 1.42
C LEU A 449 -1.56 20.72 0.37
N LEU A 450 -2.57 19.88 0.60
CA LEU A 450 -2.92 18.77 -0.30
C LEU A 450 -3.97 19.13 -1.36
N VAL A 451 -4.12 20.41 -1.66
CA VAL A 451 -5.09 20.94 -2.64
C VAL A 451 -4.35 21.46 -3.87
N SER A 452 -4.75 20.99 -5.04
CA SER A 452 -4.34 21.58 -6.33
C SER A 452 -5.00 22.98 -6.48
N ARG A 453 -4.19 23.99 -6.70
CA ARG A 453 -4.68 25.39 -6.89
C ARG A 453 -4.97 25.69 -8.35
#